data_a8e033460cfeef2932bc1a20cdfd2d22
#
_entry.id   a8e033460cfeef2932bc1a20cdfd2d22
#
_cell.length_a   1.000
_cell.length_b   1.000
_cell.length_c   1.000
_cell.angle_alpha   90.00
_cell.angle_beta   90.00
_cell.angle_gamma   90.00
#
_symmetry.space_group_name_H-M   'P 1'
#
loop_
_entity.id
_entity.type
_entity.pdbx_description
1 polymer ?
#
loop_
_entity_poly.entity_id
_entity_poly.type
_entity_poly.pdbx_seq_one_letter_code
_entity_poly.pdbx_strand_id
1 'polypeptide(L)'
;MRTGPISRRTLLAAGSAFPLLAIRTGPARAAEFTYKLATGQSMAQPINARLDQATKRIRESSNGRFEIRFFPASQLGSDTDLLTQVRTGGVDFLNLAGSVISTVAPAAAITNVGFAFSDYDQVWRGVDGSLGAYIRSQIEKVGVQVVSKASDNGFRQITSSEKPIRTASDLAGYRIRVPVSPIFTSLFKSLGASPTSINFNELYTALQTHLVDGQENGLVAIDAGKLYEVQKYLAETNHIWDPFWVMANRRSFGKLPDDLQGLVRQEFDRAALEQREDVTRLNATLKDQLSARGLTFAAADTPSFRDALSRAGFYKEWQDKFGAEVWNALQQVVGPLA
;
A
#
# COMPACT_ATOMS: atom_id res chain seq x y z
N MET A 1 -62.15 -68.92 -7.10
CA MET A 1 -62.04 -67.61 -6.60
C MET A 1 -61.23 -66.76 -7.58
N ARG A 2 -61.91 -65.81 -8.24
CA ARG A 2 -61.32 -64.99 -9.33
C ARG A 2 -60.88 -63.64 -8.78
N THR A 3 -59.61 -63.38 -8.88
CA THR A 3 -59.00 -62.04 -8.57
C THR A 3 -58.92 -61.22 -9.87
N GLY A 4 -59.72 -60.18 -10.01
CA GLY A 4 -59.70 -59.26 -11.16
C GLY A 4 -58.56 -58.21 -11.01
N PRO A 5 -57.98 -57.70 -12.12
CA PRO A 5 -56.87 -56.74 -12.09
C PRO A 5 -57.38 -55.32 -11.83
N ILE A 6 -56.68 -54.63 -10.91
CA ILE A 6 -56.90 -53.22 -10.60
C ILE A 6 -56.37 -52.36 -11.76
N SER A 7 -57.22 -51.55 -12.30
CA SER A 7 -56.97 -50.64 -13.44
C SER A 7 -56.03 -49.49 -13.03
N ARG A 8 -55.00 -49.24 -13.90
CA ARG A 8 -53.97 -48.20 -13.79
C ARG A 8 -54.42 -46.74 -14.06
N ARG A 9 -55.73 -46.42 -13.96
CA ARG A 9 -56.30 -45.14 -14.40
C ARG A 9 -56.83 -44.20 -13.33
N THR A 10 -56.55 -44.45 -12.04
CA THR A 10 -57.06 -43.60 -10.92
C THR A 10 -55.99 -43.03 -10.00
N LEU A 11 -54.84 -42.61 -10.55
CA LEU A 11 -53.76 -41.98 -9.76
C LEU A 11 -53.21 -40.74 -10.49
N LEU A 12 -54.07 -39.84 -10.94
CA LEU A 12 -53.65 -38.55 -11.52
C LEU A 12 -54.68 -37.47 -11.17
N ALA A 13 -54.78 -37.08 -9.92
CA ALA A 13 -55.45 -35.85 -9.51
C ALA A 13 -55.11 -35.49 -8.05
N ALA A 14 -53.81 -35.23 -7.80
CA ALA A 14 -53.39 -34.42 -6.64
C ALA A 14 -52.35 -33.43 -7.14
N GLY A 15 -52.83 -32.41 -7.84
CA GLY A 15 -52.03 -31.26 -8.24
C GLY A 15 -51.62 -30.44 -7.04
N SER A 16 -50.43 -30.68 -6.53
CA SER A 16 -49.78 -29.79 -5.56
C SER A 16 -49.44 -28.46 -6.23
N ALA A 17 -50.24 -27.44 -5.97
CA ALA A 17 -49.95 -26.07 -6.34
C ALA A 17 -48.76 -25.60 -5.48
N PHE A 18 -47.52 -25.79 -5.99
CA PHE A 18 -46.36 -25.07 -5.46
C PHE A 18 -46.49 -23.60 -5.88
N PRO A 19 -46.43 -22.65 -4.95
CA PRO A 19 -46.34 -21.26 -5.33
C PRO A 19 -45.02 -21.05 -6.07
N LEU A 20 -45.07 -20.78 -7.37
CA LEU A 20 -43.95 -20.27 -8.13
C LEU A 20 -43.58 -18.92 -7.53
N LEU A 21 -42.60 -18.91 -6.62
CA LEU A 21 -41.89 -17.69 -6.26
C LEU A 21 -41.20 -17.21 -7.54
N ALA A 22 -41.86 -16.30 -8.27
CA ALA A 22 -41.23 -15.57 -9.36
C ALA A 22 -40.14 -14.67 -8.75
N ILE A 23 -38.93 -15.19 -8.67
CA ILE A 23 -37.73 -14.36 -8.43
C ILE A 23 -37.64 -13.43 -9.63
N ARG A 24 -38.14 -12.20 -9.49
CA ARG A 24 -37.91 -11.13 -10.46
C ARG A 24 -36.42 -10.81 -10.44
N THR A 25 -35.64 -11.57 -11.16
CA THR A 25 -34.32 -11.12 -11.61
C THR A 25 -34.58 -10.03 -12.64
N GLY A 26 -34.60 -8.79 -12.20
CA GLY A 26 -34.52 -7.67 -13.15
C GLY A 26 -33.25 -7.88 -13.99
N PRO A 27 -33.21 -7.49 -15.28
CA PRO A 27 -32.03 -7.61 -16.11
C PRO A 27 -30.87 -6.95 -15.35
N ALA A 28 -29.77 -7.68 -15.11
CA ALA A 28 -28.57 -7.13 -14.57
C ALA A 28 -28.12 -6.03 -15.53
N ARG A 29 -28.42 -4.78 -15.19
CA ARG A 29 -28.03 -3.65 -16.02
C ARG A 29 -26.50 -3.58 -15.99
N ALA A 30 -25.85 -3.67 -17.15
CA ALA A 30 -24.42 -3.46 -17.25
C ALA A 30 -24.06 -2.10 -16.61
N ALA A 31 -22.98 -2.06 -15.87
CA ALA A 31 -22.53 -0.81 -15.26
C ALA A 31 -22.27 0.23 -16.35
N GLU A 32 -22.69 1.47 -16.09
CA GLU A 32 -22.44 2.62 -16.99
C GLU A 32 -20.94 2.91 -17.10
N PHE A 33 -20.23 2.77 -15.97
CA PHE A 33 -18.78 2.91 -15.88
C PHE A 33 -18.18 1.64 -15.28
N THR A 34 -17.12 1.12 -15.92
CA THR A 34 -16.34 -0.02 -15.40
C THR A 34 -14.88 0.37 -15.43
N TYR A 35 -14.26 0.51 -14.25
CA TYR A 35 -12.88 0.94 -14.09
C TYR A 35 -12.04 -0.14 -13.42
N LYS A 36 -10.70 -0.05 -13.58
CA LYS A 36 -9.71 -0.94 -13.00
C LYS A 36 -9.00 -0.23 -11.85
N LEU A 37 -8.96 -0.88 -10.68
CA LEU A 37 -8.07 -0.52 -9.57
C LEU A 37 -6.96 -1.56 -9.47
N ALA A 38 -5.71 -1.13 -9.49
CA ALA A 38 -4.56 -2.02 -9.41
C ALA A 38 -3.66 -1.69 -8.22
N THR A 39 -2.86 -2.67 -7.79
CA THR A 39 -1.80 -2.51 -6.80
C THR A 39 -0.80 -3.66 -6.86
N GLY A 40 0.47 -3.39 -6.50
CA GLY A 40 1.50 -4.42 -6.34
C GLY A 40 1.31 -5.29 -5.10
N GLN A 41 0.56 -4.82 -4.11
CA GLN A 41 0.40 -5.48 -2.83
C GLN A 41 -0.62 -6.63 -2.89
N SER A 42 -0.39 -7.71 -2.10
CA SER A 42 -1.30 -8.85 -2.00
C SER A 42 -2.57 -8.52 -1.20
N MET A 43 -3.61 -9.37 -1.28
CA MET A 43 -4.83 -9.23 -0.49
C MET A 43 -4.61 -9.36 1.03
N ALA A 44 -3.46 -9.89 1.46
CA ALA A 44 -3.09 -9.95 2.87
C ALA A 44 -2.76 -8.56 3.46
N GLN A 45 -2.51 -7.55 2.62
CA GLN A 45 -2.33 -6.18 3.08
C GLN A 45 -3.69 -5.56 3.48
N PRO A 46 -3.81 -4.98 4.69
CA PRO A 46 -5.06 -4.39 5.17
C PRO A 46 -5.68 -3.37 4.21
N ILE A 47 -4.84 -2.54 3.57
CA ILE A 47 -5.33 -1.54 2.59
C ILE A 47 -6.11 -2.21 1.46
N ASN A 48 -5.68 -3.38 0.98
CA ASN A 48 -6.35 -4.05 -0.13
C ASN A 48 -7.70 -4.64 0.28
N ALA A 49 -7.82 -5.16 1.50
CA ALA A 49 -9.11 -5.59 2.04
C ALA A 49 -10.09 -4.41 2.16
N ARG A 50 -9.61 -3.24 2.61
CA ARG A 50 -10.43 -2.03 2.72
C ARG A 50 -10.80 -1.44 1.36
N LEU A 51 -9.89 -1.46 0.39
CA LEU A 51 -10.19 -1.05 -0.99
C LEU A 51 -11.19 -1.98 -1.67
N ASP A 52 -11.09 -3.29 -1.48
CA ASP A 52 -12.07 -4.25 -2.00
C ASP A 52 -13.48 -4.00 -1.40
N GLN A 53 -13.56 -3.72 -0.10
CA GLN A 53 -14.81 -3.30 0.55
C GLN A 53 -15.34 -1.98 -0.03
N ALA A 54 -14.46 -1.00 -0.26
CA ALA A 54 -14.84 0.29 -0.84
C ALA A 54 -15.38 0.14 -2.26
N THR A 55 -14.77 -0.71 -3.11
CA THR A 55 -15.28 -0.96 -4.47
C THR A 55 -16.68 -1.57 -4.46
N LYS A 56 -16.97 -2.46 -3.51
CA LYS A 56 -18.31 -3.05 -3.32
C LYS A 56 -19.32 -1.99 -2.88
N ARG A 57 -18.97 -1.15 -1.89
CA ARG A 57 -19.84 -0.06 -1.43
C ARG A 57 -20.12 0.97 -2.54
N ILE A 58 -19.11 1.30 -3.36
CA ILE A 58 -19.27 2.18 -4.52
C ILE A 58 -20.31 1.58 -5.50
N ARG A 59 -20.21 0.28 -5.80
CA ARG A 59 -21.16 -0.39 -6.67
C ARG A 59 -22.59 -0.36 -6.11
N GLU A 60 -22.73 -0.68 -4.82
CA GLU A 60 -24.03 -0.69 -4.13
C GLU A 60 -24.64 0.70 -4.08
N SER A 61 -23.89 1.71 -3.61
CA SER A 61 -24.36 3.09 -3.45
C SER A 61 -24.64 3.79 -4.77
N SER A 62 -23.99 3.37 -5.86
CA SER A 62 -24.28 3.84 -7.22
C SER A 62 -25.45 3.11 -7.89
N ASN A 63 -26.16 2.19 -7.20
CA ASN A 63 -27.16 1.31 -7.77
C ASN A 63 -26.65 0.54 -9.00
N GLY A 64 -25.39 0.08 -8.96
CA GLY A 64 -24.74 -0.67 -10.03
C GLY A 64 -24.29 0.19 -11.23
N ARG A 65 -24.44 1.51 -11.19
CA ARG A 65 -23.97 2.40 -12.28
C ARG A 65 -22.45 2.38 -12.43
N PHE A 66 -21.71 2.18 -11.34
CA PHE A 66 -20.26 2.18 -11.36
C PHE A 66 -19.70 0.89 -10.76
N GLU A 67 -18.86 0.20 -11.52
CA GLU A 67 -18.13 -0.99 -11.12
C GLU A 67 -16.62 -0.71 -11.15
N ILE A 68 -15.92 -1.00 -10.05
CA ILE A 68 -14.46 -0.96 -9.99
C ILE A 68 -13.96 -2.39 -9.82
N ARG A 69 -13.25 -2.91 -10.85
CA ARG A 69 -12.61 -4.22 -10.81
C ARG A 69 -11.24 -4.09 -10.16
N PHE A 70 -11.03 -4.86 -9.11
CA PHE A 70 -9.80 -4.81 -8.33
C PHE A 70 -8.80 -5.89 -8.77
N PHE A 71 -7.55 -5.47 -9.01
CA PHE A 71 -6.43 -6.29 -9.48
C PHE A 71 -5.24 -6.16 -8.51
N PRO A 72 -5.18 -6.95 -7.42
CA PRO A 72 -4.10 -6.95 -6.45
C PRO A 72 -2.89 -7.76 -6.93
N ALA A 73 -1.83 -7.81 -6.11
CA ALA A 73 -0.66 -8.68 -6.26
C ALA A 73 0.00 -8.59 -7.66
N SER A 74 0.16 -7.38 -8.18
CA SER A 74 0.82 -7.12 -9.47
C SER A 74 0.20 -7.85 -10.68
N GLN A 75 -1.09 -8.20 -10.64
CA GLN A 75 -1.78 -8.90 -11.74
C GLN A 75 -1.71 -8.14 -13.07
N LEU A 76 -1.58 -6.82 -13.05
CA LEU A 76 -1.51 -5.97 -14.24
C LEU A 76 -0.09 -5.38 -14.46
N GLY A 77 0.91 -5.81 -13.70
CA GLY A 77 2.30 -5.36 -13.81
C GLY A 77 2.93 -4.99 -12.47
N SER A 78 4.23 -4.73 -12.48
CA SER A 78 4.98 -4.25 -11.31
C SER A 78 4.54 -2.84 -10.88
N ASP A 79 4.98 -2.39 -9.70
CA ASP A 79 4.66 -1.05 -9.19
C ASP A 79 5.05 0.07 -10.18
N THR A 80 6.18 -0.05 -10.86
CA THR A 80 6.64 0.91 -11.86
C THR A 80 5.84 0.84 -13.16
N ASP A 81 5.41 -0.35 -13.59
CA ASP A 81 4.52 -0.53 -14.73
C ASP A 81 3.15 0.09 -14.46
N LEU A 82 2.60 -0.19 -13.26
CA LEU A 82 1.30 0.33 -12.83
C LEU A 82 1.32 1.86 -12.72
N LEU A 83 2.41 2.45 -12.23
CA LEU A 83 2.59 3.91 -12.19
C LEU A 83 2.56 4.52 -13.61
N THR A 84 3.17 3.86 -14.57
CA THR A 84 3.10 4.26 -15.98
C THR A 84 1.67 4.10 -16.51
N GLN A 85 1.02 2.97 -16.23
CA GLN A 85 -0.33 2.68 -16.70
C GLN A 85 -1.37 3.66 -16.15
N VAL A 86 -1.33 4.02 -14.85
CA VAL A 86 -2.28 5.00 -14.30
C VAL A 86 -2.13 6.38 -14.94
N ARG A 87 -0.92 6.78 -15.29
CA ARG A 87 -0.66 8.05 -15.98
C ARG A 87 -1.13 8.04 -17.44
N THR A 88 -1.02 6.92 -18.12
CA THR A 88 -1.40 6.77 -19.54
C THR A 88 -2.85 6.30 -19.75
N GLY A 89 -3.52 5.80 -18.72
CA GLY A 89 -4.90 5.30 -18.77
C GLY A 89 -5.02 3.79 -19.02
N GLY A 90 -3.95 3.02 -18.85
CA GLY A 90 -3.98 1.55 -18.88
C GLY A 90 -4.72 0.96 -17.67
N VAL A 91 -4.63 1.62 -16.51
CA VAL A 91 -5.47 1.42 -15.33
C VAL A 91 -6.09 2.76 -14.92
N ASP A 92 -7.27 2.70 -14.28
CA ASP A 92 -8.03 3.90 -13.91
C ASP A 92 -7.67 4.37 -12.50
N PHE A 93 -7.43 3.44 -11.58
CA PHE A 93 -7.01 3.68 -10.20
C PHE A 93 -5.78 2.85 -9.86
N LEU A 94 -4.91 3.40 -9.02
CA LEU A 94 -3.71 2.74 -8.51
C LEU A 94 -3.52 3.07 -7.03
N ASN A 95 -3.39 2.04 -6.19
CA ASN A 95 -2.86 2.20 -4.84
C ASN A 95 -1.35 1.96 -4.84
N LEU A 96 -0.56 2.97 -4.46
CA LEU A 96 0.90 2.91 -4.55
C LEU A 96 1.58 3.66 -3.40
N ALA A 97 2.74 3.17 -2.99
CA ALA A 97 3.58 3.80 -1.98
C ALA A 97 4.17 5.13 -2.46
N GLY A 98 4.23 6.13 -1.56
CA GLY A 98 4.79 7.45 -1.83
C GLY A 98 6.24 7.37 -2.31
N SER A 99 7.01 6.43 -1.77
CA SER A 99 8.37 6.13 -2.20
C SER A 99 8.49 5.85 -3.70
N VAL A 100 7.60 5.03 -4.27
CA VAL A 100 7.63 4.71 -5.72
C VAL A 100 7.07 5.86 -6.55
N ILE A 101 6.02 6.55 -6.07
CA ILE A 101 5.47 7.74 -6.73
C ILE A 101 6.55 8.82 -6.90
N SER A 102 7.52 8.89 -6.00
CA SER A 102 8.61 9.86 -6.05
C SER A 102 9.49 9.78 -7.29
N THR A 103 9.46 8.68 -8.04
CA THR A 103 10.18 8.53 -9.30
C THR A 103 9.67 9.48 -10.39
N VAL A 104 8.44 9.93 -10.29
CA VAL A 104 7.80 10.87 -11.22
C VAL A 104 7.35 12.17 -10.55
N ALA A 105 7.13 12.16 -9.23
CA ALA A 105 6.75 13.31 -8.41
C ALA A 105 7.64 13.36 -7.16
N PRO A 106 8.86 13.95 -7.23
CA PRO A 106 9.86 13.87 -6.15
C PRO A 106 9.33 14.28 -4.77
N ALA A 107 8.43 15.24 -4.70
CA ALA A 107 7.82 15.70 -3.45
C ALA A 107 7.03 14.59 -2.69
N ALA A 108 6.61 13.52 -3.37
CA ALA A 108 5.96 12.38 -2.73
C ALA A 108 6.87 11.67 -1.71
N ALA A 109 8.20 11.84 -1.83
CA ALA A 109 9.18 11.26 -0.92
C ALA A 109 9.56 12.17 0.26
N ILE A 110 8.94 13.34 0.44
CA ILE A 110 9.29 14.22 1.58
C ILE A 110 9.02 13.54 2.94
N THR A 111 8.04 12.66 3.02
CA THR A 111 7.76 11.85 4.21
C THR A 111 8.79 10.73 4.43
N ASN A 112 9.63 10.45 3.44
CA ASN A 112 10.66 9.42 3.51
C ASN A 112 12.04 9.97 3.88
N VAL A 113 12.15 11.23 4.33
CA VAL A 113 13.39 11.75 4.90
C VAL A 113 13.75 10.93 6.14
N GLY A 114 14.96 10.40 6.16
CA GLY A 114 15.39 9.46 7.19
C GLY A 114 15.23 10.03 8.60
N PHE A 115 14.55 9.27 9.47
CA PHE A 115 14.28 9.62 10.87
C PHE A 115 13.56 10.96 11.08
N ALA A 116 12.83 11.46 10.09
CA ALA A 116 12.10 12.72 10.21
C ALA A 116 10.95 12.61 11.22
N PHE A 117 10.13 11.57 11.10
CA PHE A 117 9.00 11.35 12.00
C PHE A 117 9.40 10.47 13.18
N SER A 118 8.96 10.84 14.40
CA SER A 118 9.20 10.09 15.63
C SER A 118 8.03 9.18 16.02
N ASP A 119 6.81 9.55 15.61
CA ASP A 119 5.58 8.89 16.02
C ASP A 119 4.43 9.15 15.03
N TYR A 120 3.31 8.42 15.24
CA TYR A 120 2.14 8.55 14.40
C TYR A 120 1.37 9.87 14.56
N ASP A 121 1.49 10.55 15.70
CA ASP A 121 0.84 11.85 15.90
C ASP A 121 1.48 12.90 14.99
N GLN A 122 2.81 12.89 14.87
CA GLN A 122 3.52 13.72 13.89
C GLN A 122 3.14 13.36 12.47
N VAL A 123 3.09 12.05 12.14
CA VAL A 123 2.72 11.56 10.82
C VAL A 123 1.36 12.09 10.41
N TRP A 124 0.31 11.84 11.20
CA TRP A 124 -1.05 12.20 10.80
C TRP A 124 -1.26 13.71 10.81
N ARG A 125 -0.65 14.44 11.74
CA ARG A 125 -0.66 15.91 11.73
C ARG A 125 -0.04 16.47 10.44
N GLY A 126 1.04 15.84 9.93
CA GLY A 126 1.69 16.25 8.68
C GLY A 126 0.88 15.89 7.44
N VAL A 127 0.54 14.61 7.26
CA VAL A 127 -0.05 14.13 6.00
C VAL A 127 -1.53 14.45 5.84
N ASP A 128 -2.26 14.69 6.93
CA ASP A 128 -3.63 15.20 6.88
C ASP A 128 -3.70 16.73 6.86
N GLY A 129 -2.56 17.41 7.13
CA GLY A 129 -2.40 18.86 7.14
C GLY A 129 -1.84 19.43 5.83
N SER A 130 -1.16 20.58 5.96
CA SER A 130 -0.60 21.36 4.84
C SER A 130 0.49 20.59 4.07
N LEU A 131 1.32 19.80 4.76
CA LEU A 131 2.35 18.97 4.11
C LEU A 131 1.70 17.94 3.16
N GLY A 132 0.67 17.23 3.62
CA GLY A 132 -0.04 16.28 2.76
C GLY A 132 -0.81 16.96 1.63
N ALA A 133 -1.38 18.16 1.84
CA ALA A 133 -2.00 18.95 0.77
C ALA A 133 -0.96 19.33 -0.31
N TYR A 134 0.23 19.74 0.11
CA TYR A 134 1.34 20.01 -0.81
C TYR A 134 1.74 18.76 -1.61
N ILE A 135 1.96 17.63 -0.93
CA ILE A 135 2.31 16.36 -1.59
C ILE A 135 1.28 16.01 -2.66
N ARG A 136 -0.01 16.03 -2.32
CA ARG A 136 -1.08 15.73 -3.28
C ARG A 136 -1.02 16.66 -4.49
N SER A 137 -0.86 17.98 -4.28
CA SER A 137 -0.76 18.94 -5.37
C SER A 137 0.41 18.65 -6.32
N GLN A 138 1.55 18.17 -5.81
CA GLN A 138 2.70 17.81 -6.64
C GLN A 138 2.48 16.48 -7.39
N ILE A 139 1.88 15.48 -6.74
CA ILE A 139 1.50 14.22 -7.40
C ILE A 139 0.52 14.50 -8.56
N GLU A 140 -0.41 15.40 -8.38
CA GLU A 140 -1.41 15.72 -9.40
C GLU A 140 -0.81 16.38 -10.66
N LYS A 141 0.38 16.97 -10.59
CA LYS A 141 1.06 17.56 -11.76
C LYS A 141 1.50 16.52 -12.80
N VAL A 142 1.63 15.24 -12.43
CA VAL A 142 2.09 14.19 -13.34
C VAL A 142 0.97 13.47 -14.12
N GLY A 143 -0.23 14.06 -14.17
CA GLY A 143 -1.36 13.56 -14.99
C GLY A 143 -2.30 12.62 -14.24
N VAL A 144 -2.18 12.50 -12.94
CA VAL A 144 -3.08 11.76 -12.06
C VAL A 144 -3.85 12.70 -11.13
N GLN A 145 -4.79 12.16 -10.37
CA GLN A 145 -5.50 12.84 -9.30
C GLN A 145 -5.47 11.97 -8.05
N VAL A 146 -5.08 12.52 -6.90
CA VAL A 146 -5.15 11.79 -5.63
C VAL A 146 -6.60 11.79 -5.15
N VAL A 147 -7.15 10.60 -4.91
CA VAL A 147 -8.58 10.41 -4.62
C VAL A 147 -8.83 9.81 -3.24
N SER A 148 -7.81 9.77 -2.38
CA SER A 148 -7.93 9.31 -0.99
C SER A 148 -7.09 10.15 -0.04
N LYS A 149 -7.38 10.01 1.27
CA LYS A 149 -6.40 10.28 2.33
C LYS A 149 -5.23 9.28 2.23
N ALA A 150 -4.10 9.62 2.86
CA ALA A 150 -2.98 8.69 2.96
C ALA A 150 -3.36 7.48 3.83
N SER A 151 -3.02 6.28 3.38
CA SER A 151 -3.05 5.06 4.19
C SER A 151 -1.66 4.79 4.77
N ASP A 152 -1.61 3.95 5.81
CA ASP A 152 -0.39 3.62 6.52
C ASP A 152 0.36 2.45 5.87
N ASN A 153 1.57 2.70 5.36
CA ASN A 153 2.53 1.65 4.99
C ASN A 153 3.51 1.34 6.14
N GLY A 154 3.43 2.11 7.21
CA GLY A 154 4.10 1.90 8.49
C GLY A 154 5.49 2.52 8.60
N PHE A 155 5.97 2.59 9.85
CA PHE A 155 7.38 2.79 10.13
C PHE A 155 8.17 1.57 9.68
N ARG A 156 9.26 1.82 8.95
CA ARG A 156 10.02 0.77 8.27
C ARG A 156 11.18 0.27 9.13
N GLN A 157 11.37 -1.05 9.09
CA GLN A 157 12.37 -1.80 9.83
C GLN A 157 13.33 -2.47 8.86
N ILE A 158 14.57 -2.71 9.26
CA ILE A 158 15.54 -3.44 8.43
C ILE A 158 15.50 -4.92 8.79
N THR A 159 15.37 -5.81 7.79
CA THR A 159 15.55 -7.26 8.00
C THR A 159 16.83 -7.76 7.35
N SER A 160 17.35 -8.88 7.88
CA SER A 160 18.57 -9.50 7.40
C SER A 160 18.53 -11.02 7.57
N SER A 161 19.23 -11.74 6.68
CA SER A 161 19.34 -13.20 6.70
C SER A 161 20.51 -13.72 7.53
N GLU A 162 21.62 -12.98 7.62
CA GLU A 162 22.88 -13.52 8.16
C GLU A 162 23.20 -13.04 9.59
N LYS A 163 23.07 -11.75 9.85
CA LYS A 163 23.47 -11.12 11.13
C LYS A 163 22.48 -10.03 11.53
N PRO A 164 22.29 -9.79 12.84
CA PRO A 164 21.49 -8.66 13.29
C PRO A 164 22.17 -7.33 12.92
N ILE A 165 21.38 -6.37 12.45
CA ILE A 165 21.81 -4.99 12.21
C ILE A 165 21.47 -4.17 13.46
N ARG A 166 22.46 -3.67 14.17
CA ARG A 166 22.27 -2.91 15.42
C ARG A 166 22.70 -1.44 15.30
N THR A 167 23.73 -1.20 14.50
CA THR A 167 24.32 0.14 14.31
C THR A 167 24.49 0.42 12.81
N ALA A 168 24.72 1.67 12.43
CA ALA A 168 25.00 2.04 11.05
C ALA A 168 26.21 1.29 10.47
N SER A 169 27.25 1.00 11.29
CA SER A 169 28.43 0.27 10.84
C SER A 169 28.15 -1.16 10.38
N ASP A 170 27.09 -1.79 10.88
CA ASP A 170 26.67 -3.13 10.44
C ASP A 170 26.19 -3.17 8.99
N LEU A 171 25.84 -2.01 8.44
CA LEU A 171 25.42 -1.86 7.04
C LEU A 171 26.59 -1.66 6.07
N ALA A 172 27.84 -1.54 6.53
CA ALA A 172 28.98 -1.35 5.64
C ALA A 172 29.10 -2.50 4.62
N GLY A 173 28.95 -2.18 3.32
CA GLY A 173 28.98 -3.13 2.22
C GLY A 173 27.75 -4.07 2.14
N TYR A 174 26.75 -3.92 3.03
CA TYR A 174 25.59 -4.79 3.12
C TYR A 174 24.67 -4.65 1.88
N ARG A 175 24.41 -5.78 1.21
CA ARG A 175 23.53 -5.81 0.03
C ARG A 175 22.07 -5.78 0.48
N ILE A 176 21.44 -4.61 0.32
CA ILE A 176 20.07 -4.40 0.76
C ILE A 176 19.15 -4.07 -0.41
N ARG A 177 17.98 -4.71 -0.50
CA ARG A 177 16.93 -4.27 -1.41
C ARG A 177 16.25 -3.05 -0.84
N VAL A 178 16.02 -2.07 -1.68
CA VAL A 178 15.17 -0.91 -1.42
C VAL A 178 14.06 -0.83 -2.47
N PRO A 179 12.92 -0.15 -2.20
CA PRO A 179 11.93 0.12 -3.24
C PRO A 179 12.54 0.99 -4.34
N VAL A 180 11.90 1.04 -5.50
CA VAL A 180 12.34 1.91 -6.60
C VAL A 180 12.08 3.37 -6.21
N SER A 181 13.04 3.94 -5.47
CA SER A 181 12.97 5.29 -4.91
C SER A 181 14.36 5.89 -4.75
N PRO A 182 14.62 7.09 -5.30
CA PRO A 182 15.93 7.73 -5.18
C PRO A 182 16.36 8.03 -3.74
N ILE A 183 15.43 8.44 -2.86
CA ILE A 183 15.76 8.77 -1.48
C ILE A 183 16.16 7.54 -0.67
N PHE A 184 15.53 6.39 -0.90
CA PHE A 184 15.90 5.13 -0.23
C PHE A 184 17.31 4.69 -0.66
N THR A 185 17.58 4.77 -1.97
CA THR A 185 18.92 4.48 -2.49
C THR A 185 19.98 5.40 -1.89
N SER A 186 19.69 6.71 -1.81
CA SER A 186 20.59 7.70 -1.21
C SER A 186 20.80 7.41 0.28
N LEU A 187 19.72 7.15 1.04
CA LEU A 187 19.78 6.87 2.48
C LEU A 187 20.70 5.67 2.77
N PHE A 188 20.47 4.53 2.11
CA PHE A 188 21.27 3.35 2.39
C PHE A 188 22.71 3.44 1.87
N LYS A 189 22.96 4.19 0.79
CA LYS A 189 24.35 4.55 0.40
C LYS A 189 25.03 5.41 1.45
N SER A 190 24.33 6.39 2.02
CA SER A 190 24.86 7.25 3.08
C SER A 190 25.16 6.47 4.37
N LEU A 191 24.48 5.35 4.58
CA LEU A 191 24.76 4.40 5.67
C LEU A 191 25.87 3.38 5.32
N GLY A 192 26.51 3.49 4.14
CA GLY A 192 27.60 2.61 3.71
C GLY A 192 27.12 1.28 3.11
N ALA A 193 25.83 1.07 2.92
CA ALA A 193 25.28 -0.14 2.30
C ALA A 193 25.40 -0.15 0.77
N SER A 194 25.13 -1.30 0.17
CA SER A 194 25.02 -1.51 -1.28
C SER A 194 23.56 -1.73 -1.67
N PRO A 195 22.73 -0.65 -1.80
CA PRO A 195 21.32 -0.78 -2.09
C PRO A 195 21.07 -1.16 -3.55
N THR A 196 20.13 -2.09 -3.76
CA THR A 196 19.58 -2.46 -5.06
C THR A 196 18.09 -2.16 -5.11
N SER A 197 17.67 -1.34 -6.08
CA SER A 197 16.25 -1.01 -6.28
C SER A 197 15.54 -2.15 -7.00
N ILE A 198 14.55 -2.78 -6.34
CA ILE A 198 13.79 -3.92 -6.88
C ILE A 198 12.31 -3.69 -6.55
N ASN A 199 11.40 -3.96 -7.51
CA ASN A 199 9.96 -3.91 -7.28
C ASN A 199 9.51 -4.91 -6.21
N PHE A 200 8.40 -4.62 -5.51
CA PHE A 200 7.96 -5.43 -4.37
C PHE A 200 7.62 -6.88 -4.75
N ASN A 201 7.03 -7.09 -5.93
CA ASN A 201 6.68 -8.42 -6.43
C ASN A 201 7.89 -9.34 -6.68
N GLU A 202 9.09 -8.79 -6.84
CA GLU A 202 10.34 -9.53 -7.05
C GLU A 202 11.13 -9.74 -5.75
N LEU A 203 10.72 -9.06 -4.67
CA LEU A 203 11.49 -8.99 -3.41
C LEU A 203 11.71 -10.36 -2.77
N TYR A 204 10.65 -11.16 -2.64
CA TYR A 204 10.75 -12.49 -2.01
C TYR A 204 11.80 -13.37 -2.73
N THR A 205 11.74 -13.43 -4.05
CA THR A 205 12.69 -14.20 -4.87
C THR A 205 14.10 -13.63 -4.77
N ALA A 206 14.27 -12.31 -4.75
CA ALA A 206 15.59 -11.68 -4.60
C ALA A 206 16.26 -12.02 -3.25
N LEU A 207 15.47 -12.11 -2.17
CA LEU A 207 15.95 -12.55 -0.86
C LEU A 207 16.22 -14.07 -0.84
N GLN A 208 15.33 -14.88 -1.40
CA GLN A 208 15.45 -16.32 -1.43
C GLN A 208 16.68 -16.80 -2.23
N THR A 209 16.99 -16.11 -3.31
CA THR A 209 18.15 -16.41 -4.16
C THR A 209 19.45 -15.73 -3.69
N HIS A 210 19.42 -15.00 -2.59
CA HIS A 210 20.55 -14.23 -2.07
C HIS A 210 21.13 -13.21 -3.09
N LEU A 211 20.28 -12.67 -4.00
CA LEU A 211 20.64 -11.52 -4.81
C LEU A 211 20.92 -10.31 -3.90
N VAL A 212 20.16 -10.19 -2.83
CA VAL A 212 20.34 -9.27 -1.71
C VAL A 212 20.27 -10.02 -0.39
N ASP A 213 20.93 -9.51 0.67
CA ASP A 213 21.01 -10.16 1.97
C ASP A 213 19.90 -9.71 2.91
N GLY A 214 19.29 -8.56 2.61
CA GLY A 214 18.19 -8.02 3.39
C GLY A 214 17.35 -7.01 2.65
N GLN A 215 16.38 -6.47 3.37
CA GLN A 215 15.42 -5.48 2.89
C GLN A 215 14.95 -4.59 4.05
N GLU A 216 14.11 -3.61 3.73
CA GLU A 216 13.47 -2.76 4.73
C GLU A 216 11.98 -2.57 4.36
N ASN A 217 11.10 -2.65 5.35
CA ASN A 217 9.65 -2.48 5.21
C ASN A 217 8.98 -2.31 6.57
N GLY A 218 7.72 -1.87 6.57
CA GLY A 218 6.85 -1.92 7.73
C GLY A 218 6.51 -3.38 8.12
N LEU A 219 6.19 -3.62 9.40
CA LEU A 219 5.91 -4.97 9.92
C LEU A 219 4.78 -5.67 9.15
N VAL A 220 3.73 -4.92 8.80
CA VAL A 220 2.59 -5.44 8.02
C VAL A 220 3.04 -5.94 6.64
N ALA A 221 3.95 -5.23 5.97
CA ALA A 221 4.46 -5.64 4.67
C ALA A 221 5.38 -6.86 4.79
N ILE A 222 6.16 -6.96 5.87
CA ILE A 222 7.01 -8.13 6.17
C ILE A 222 6.14 -9.38 6.38
N ASP A 223 5.03 -9.24 7.11
CA ASP A 223 4.08 -10.32 7.35
C ASP A 223 3.33 -10.73 6.07
N ALA A 224 2.68 -9.78 5.41
CA ALA A 224 1.88 -10.02 4.22
C ALA A 224 2.70 -10.55 3.03
N GLY A 225 3.98 -10.16 2.93
CA GLY A 225 4.94 -10.65 1.95
C GLY A 225 5.65 -11.93 2.36
N LYS A 226 5.35 -12.48 3.56
CA LYS A 226 5.99 -13.67 4.13
C LYS A 226 7.54 -13.57 4.19
N LEU A 227 8.06 -12.35 4.35
CA LEU A 227 9.50 -12.13 4.28
C LEU A 227 10.24 -12.79 5.47
N TYR A 228 9.53 -13.13 6.53
CA TYR A 228 10.05 -13.92 7.67
C TYR A 228 10.49 -15.34 7.26
N GLU A 229 10.04 -15.88 6.11
CA GLU A 229 10.48 -17.20 5.63
C GLU A 229 11.91 -17.14 5.05
N VAL A 230 12.36 -15.97 4.60
CA VAL A 230 13.65 -15.74 3.92
C VAL A 230 14.56 -14.76 4.66
N GLN A 231 14.15 -14.30 5.83
CA GLN A 231 14.91 -13.40 6.72
C GLN A 231 14.93 -13.97 8.14
N LYS A 232 16.00 -13.70 8.91
CA LYS A 232 16.17 -14.22 10.28
C LYS A 232 16.11 -13.14 11.35
N TYR A 233 16.59 -11.95 11.05
CA TYR A 233 16.71 -10.86 12.00
C TYR A 233 15.91 -9.67 11.53
N LEU A 234 15.38 -8.89 12.49
CA LEU A 234 14.72 -7.62 12.27
C LEU A 234 15.26 -6.59 13.24
N ALA A 235 15.83 -5.52 12.72
CA ALA A 235 16.27 -4.36 13.48
C ALA A 235 15.14 -3.32 13.54
N GLU A 236 14.71 -2.96 14.74
CA GLU A 236 13.65 -1.96 14.98
C GLU A 236 14.21 -0.55 14.80
N THR A 237 14.45 -0.15 13.56
CA THR A 237 15.10 1.12 13.22
C THR A 237 14.15 2.29 13.14
N ASN A 238 12.90 2.08 12.73
CA ASN A 238 11.90 3.14 12.41
C ASN A 238 12.48 4.26 11.55
N HIS A 239 13.36 3.91 10.62
CA HIS A 239 14.22 4.87 9.89
C HIS A 239 13.45 5.72 8.88
N ILE A 240 12.28 5.28 8.43
CA ILE A 240 11.39 5.98 7.50
C ILE A 240 9.95 5.64 7.85
N TRP A 241 9.02 6.60 7.66
CA TRP A 241 7.61 6.32 7.49
C TRP A 241 7.20 6.58 6.03
N ASP A 242 6.36 5.71 5.46
CA ASP A 242 5.95 5.78 4.06
C ASP A 242 4.42 5.66 3.93
N PRO A 243 3.74 6.53 3.17
CA PRO A 243 2.30 6.43 2.90
C PRO A 243 1.99 5.54 1.71
N PHE A 244 0.76 5.00 1.68
CA PHE A 244 0.10 4.67 0.43
C PHE A 244 -0.87 5.79 0.02
N TRP A 245 -0.98 5.99 -1.31
CA TRP A 245 -1.94 6.90 -1.92
C TRP A 245 -2.76 6.17 -2.98
N VAL A 246 -4.08 6.39 -2.99
CA VAL A 246 -4.90 5.98 -4.14
C VAL A 246 -4.96 7.14 -5.13
N MET A 247 -4.46 6.87 -6.33
CA MET A 247 -4.45 7.81 -7.44
C MET A 247 -5.42 7.35 -8.53
N ALA A 248 -6.05 8.29 -9.22
CA ALA A 248 -6.84 8.05 -10.41
C ALA A 248 -6.15 8.61 -11.65
N ASN A 249 -6.29 7.97 -12.80
CA ASN A 249 -6.01 8.61 -14.07
C ASN A 249 -6.91 9.85 -14.22
N ARG A 250 -6.32 11.02 -14.45
CA ARG A 250 -7.07 12.29 -14.48
C ARG A 250 -8.18 12.30 -15.53
N ARG A 251 -7.94 11.72 -16.72
CA ARG A 251 -8.91 11.70 -17.81
C ARG A 251 -10.07 10.74 -17.53
N SER A 252 -9.77 9.54 -17.04
CA SER A 252 -10.80 8.56 -16.67
C SER A 252 -11.67 9.10 -15.54
N PHE A 253 -11.05 9.65 -14.48
CA PHE A 253 -11.77 10.19 -13.33
C PHE A 253 -12.64 11.39 -13.70
N GLY A 254 -12.14 12.29 -14.54
CA GLY A 254 -12.89 13.46 -15.01
C GLY A 254 -14.07 13.15 -15.94
N LYS A 255 -14.21 11.89 -16.44
CA LYS A 255 -15.40 11.45 -17.18
C LYS A 255 -16.55 11.01 -16.29
N LEU A 256 -16.26 10.73 -15.01
CA LEU A 256 -17.31 10.37 -14.06
C LEU A 256 -18.16 11.61 -13.73
N PRO A 257 -19.50 11.47 -13.62
CA PRO A 257 -20.34 12.50 -13.03
C PRO A 257 -19.90 12.90 -11.62
N ASP A 258 -20.19 14.11 -11.20
CA ASP A 258 -19.74 14.67 -9.91
C ASP A 258 -20.20 13.81 -8.71
N ASP A 259 -21.40 13.24 -8.76
CA ASP A 259 -21.93 12.35 -7.74
C ASP A 259 -21.08 11.09 -7.59
N LEU A 260 -20.61 10.50 -8.68
CA LEU A 260 -19.74 9.33 -8.65
C LEU A 260 -18.29 9.69 -8.24
N GLN A 261 -17.79 10.86 -8.66
CA GLN A 261 -16.49 11.34 -8.18
C GLN A 261 -16.51 11.59 -6.66
N GLY A 262 -17.58 12.18 -6.14
CA GLY A 262 -17.79 12.40 -4.71
C GLY A 262 -17.84 11.07 -3.93
N LEU A 263 -18.61 10.10 -4.45
CA LEU A 263 -18.74 8.77 -3.86
C LEU A 263 -17.38 8.04 -3.79
N VAL A 264 -16.59 8.08 -4.87
CA VAL A 264 -15.25 7.47 -4.91
C VAL A 264 -14.34 8.08 -3.83
N ARG A 265 -14.28 9.40 -3.74
CA ARG A 265 -13.46 10.08 -2.71
C ARG A 265 -13.90 9.69 -1.30
N GLN A 266 -15.20 9.72 -1.04
CA GLN A 266 -15.75 9.35 0.26
C GLN A 266 -15.37 7.91 0.65
N GLU A 267 -15.56 6.94 -0.25
CA GLU A 267 -15.32 5.54 0.07
C GLU A 267 -13.83 5.18 0.14
N PHE A 268 -12.97 5.82 -0.65
CA PHE A 268 -11.53 5.61 -0.55
C PHE A 268 -10.93 6.35 0.66
N ASP A 269 -11.44 7.51 1.04
CA ASP A 269 -11.07 8.17 2.30
C ASP A 269 -11.42 7.30 3.50
N ARG A 270 -12.65 6.74 3.49
CA ARG A 270 -13.10 5.81 4.50
C ARG A 270 -12.20 4.57 4.58
N ALA A 271 -11.87 3.97 3.43
CA ALA A 271 -10.96 2.82 3.36
C ALA A 271 -9.58 3.13 3.95
N ALA A 272 -9.04 4.32 3.66
CA ALA A 272 -7.76 4.76 4.21
C ALA A 272 -7.80 4.91 5.74
N LEU A 273 -8.85 5.52 6.29
CA LEU A 273 -9.00 5.72 7.73
C LEU A 273 -9.22 4.38 8.47
N GLU A 274 -10.10 3.52 7.95
CA GLU A 274 -10.31 2.18 8.51
C GLU A 274 -9.01 1.34 8.47
N GLN A 275 -8.20 1.49 7.43
CA GLN A 275 -6.92 0.80 7.32
C GLN A 275 -5.90 1.27 8.36
N ARG A 276 -5.83 2.57 8.68
CA ARG A 276 -4.95 3.08 9.74
C ARG A 276 -5.26 2.40 11.09
N GLU A 277 -6.54 2.24 11.41
CA GLU A 277 -6.97 1.51 12.62
C GLU A 277 -6.57 0.03 12.57
N ASP A 278 -6.70 -0.62 11.40
CA ASP A 278 -6.29 -2.01 11.23
C ASP A 278 -4.79 -2.16 11.47
N VAL A 279 -3.95 -1.28 10.90
CA VAL A 279 -2.50 -1.31 11.08
C VAL A 279 -2.11 -1.04 12.53
N THR A 280 -2.77 -0.10 13.20
CA THR A 280 -2.56 0.15 14.64
C THR A 280 -2.81 -1.12 15.47
N ARG A 281 -3.94 -1.82 15.23
CA ARG A 281 -4.26 -3.08 15.91
C ARG A 281 -3.26 -4.19 15.58
N LEU A 282 -2.85 -4.31 14.32
CA LEU A 282 -1.89 -5.33 13.89
C LEU A 282 -0.51 -5.09 14.49
N ASN A 283 0.00 -3.86 14.45
CA ASN A 283 1.31 -3.53 15.00
C ASN A 283 1.44 -3.85 16.49
N ALA A 284 0.34 -3.82 17.24
CA ALA A 284 0.34 -4.21 18.66
C ALA A 284 0.70 -5.69 18.89
N THR A 285 0.51 -6.56 17.90
CA THR A 285 0.73 -8.02 18.03
C THR A 285 1.72 -8.60 17.03
N LEU A 286 2.05 -7.88 15.96
CA LEU A 286 2.91 -8.39 14.88
C LEU A 286 4.32 -8.75 15.34
N LYS A 287 4.87 -8.04 16.30
CA LYS A 287 6.20 -8.36 16.85
C LYS A 287 6.23 -9.79 17.42
N ASP A 288 5.24 -10.14 18.25
CA ASP A 288 5.14 -11.47 18.85
C ASP A 288 4.84 -12.54 17.80
N GLN A 289 3.94 -12.25 16.86
CA GLN A 289 3.60 -13.16 15.78
C GLN A 289 4.78 -13.46 14.87
N LEU A 290 5.54 -12.45 14.46
CA LEU A 290 6.72 -12.60 13.61
C LEU A 290 7.87 -13.31 14.38
N SER A 291 8.01 -13.04 15.68
CA SER A 291 8.95 -13.76 16.55
C SER A 291 8.60 -15.25 16.63
N ALA A 292 7.32 -15.58 16.81
CA ALA A 292 6.85 -16.96 16.81
C ALA A 292 7.05 -17.68 15.45
N ARG A 293 7.18 -16.92 14.35
CA ARG A 293 7.50 -17.42 13.02
C ARG A 293 9.01 -17.46 12.71
N GLY A 294 9.86 -17.18 13.69
CA GLY A 294 11.31 -17.33 13.60
C GLY A 294 12.13 -16.07 13.37
N LEU A 295 11.49 -14.87 13.27
CA LEU A 295 12.23 -13.62 13.23
C LEU A 295 12.78 -13.25 14.63
N THR A 296 14.07 -12.99 14.71
CA THR A 296 14.72 -12.47 15.91
C THR A 296 14.76 -10.95 15.85
N PHE A 297 14.07 -10.30 16.77
CA PHE A 297 14.07 -8.84 16.89
C PHE A 297 15.31 -8.36 17.61
N ALA A 298 15.95 -7.32 17.08
CA ALA A 298 17.10 -6.66 17.63
C ALA A 298 16.82 -5.17 17.81
N ALA A 299 17.15 -4.64 18.98
CA ALA A 299 17.13 -3.20 19.18
C ALA A 299 18.20 -2.54 18.32
N ALA A 300 17.84 -1.44 17.65
CA ALA A 300 18.77 -0.63 16.86
C ALA A 300 19.20 0.61 17.64
N ASP A 301 20.49 0.93 17.55
CA ASP A 301 21.05 2.19 18.02
C ASP A 301 20.70 3.31 17.03
N THR A 302 19.46 3.80 17.09
CA THR A 302 18.94 4.86 16.20
C THR A 302 19.85 6.08 16.11
N PRO A 303 20.45 6.60 17.20
CA PRO A 303 21.45 7.67 17.13
C PRO A 303 22.59 7.39 16.16
N SER A 304 23.14 6.17 16.14
CA SER A 304 24.25 5.83 15.24
C SER A 304 23.90 5.99 13.77
N PHE A 305 22.65 5.67 13.38
CA PHE A 305 22.16 5.83 12.01
C PHE A 305 21.96 7.30 11.65
N ARG A 306 21.34 8.09 12.55
CA ARG A 306 21.14 9.53 12.35
C ARG A 306 22.47 10.25 12.18
N ASP A 307 23.44 9.97 13.05
CA ASP A 307 24.78 10.54 12.98
C ASP A 307 25.51 10.17 11.69
N ALA A 308 25.35 8.94 11.22
CA ALA A 308 25.93 8.51 9.96
C ALA A 308 25.33 9.26 8.76
N LEU A 309 24.00 9.45 8.73
CA LEU A 309 23.31 10.24 7.69
C LEU A 309 23.77 11.71 7.73
N SER A 310 23.87 12.32 8.91
CA SER A 310 24.34 13.71 9.08
C SER A 310 25.78 13.86 8.57
N ARG A 311 26.69 12.98 8.98
CA ARG A 311 28.09 13.00 8.53
C ARG A 311 28.25 12.78 7.03
N ALA A 312 27.36 11.97 6.42
CA ALA A 312 27.35 11.74 4.98
C ALA A 312 26.70 12.89 4.17
N GLY A 313 26.16 13.91 4.85
CA GLY A 313 25.50 15.05 4.20
C GLY A 313 24.11 14.74 3.62
N PHE A 314 23.46 13.63 4.01
CA PHE A 314 22.16 13.18 3.49
C PHE A 314 21.07 14.25 3.64
N TYR A 315 20.96 14.88 4.81
CA TYR A 315 19.91 15.88 5.05
C TYR A 315 20.10 17.12 4.16
N LYS A 316 21.35 17.59 4.01
CA LYS A 316 21.65 18.73 3.13
C LYS A 316 21.36 18.41 1.66
N GLU A 317 21.77 17.22 1.20
CA GLU A 317 21.48 16.76 -0.17
C GLU A 317 19.96 16.80 -0.46
N TRP A 318 19.14 16.27 0.46
CA TRP A 318 17.70 16.19 0.24
C TRP A 318 16.97 17.50 0.49
N GLN A 319 17.46 18.35 1.38
CA GLN A 319 16.98 19.71 1.51
C GLN A 319 17.15 20.49 0.19
N ASP A 320 18.32 20.37 -0.44
CA ASP A 320 18.58 21.04 -1.72
C ASP A 320 17.71 20.48 -2.85
N LYS A 321 17.47 19.17 -2.88
CA LYS A 321 16.62 18.52 -3.90
C LYS A 321 15.14 18.85 -3.74
N PHE A 322 14.61 18.89 -2.53
CA PHE A 322 13.22 19.21 -2.28
C PHE A 322 12.93 20.71 -2.37
N GLY A 323 13.92 21.55 -2.07
CA GLY A 323 13.77 22.99 -1.95
C GLY A 323 13.27 23.45 -0.59
N ALA A 324 13.50 24.73 -0.28
CA ALA A 324 13.25 25.29 1.03
C ALA A 324 11.76 25.24 1.44
N GLU A 325 10.85 25.43 0.50
CA GLU A 325 9.41 25.51 0.81
C GLU A 325 8.92 24.22 1.47
N VAL A 326 9.06 23.08 0.79
CA VAL A 326 8.56 21.81 1.33
C VAL A 326 9.40 21.28 2.47
N TRP A 327 10.70 21.57 2.49
CA TRP A 327 11.56 21.22 3.62
C TRP A 327 11.14 21.96 4.90
N ASN A 328 10.87 23.25 4.81
CA ASN A 328 10.34 24.02 5.94
C ASN A 328 8.96 23.52 6.39
N ALA A 329 8.09 23.13 5.44
CA ALA A 329 6.79 22.54 5.76
C ALA A 329 6.94 21.20 6.52
N LEU A 330 7.93 20.37 6.17
CA LEU A 330 8.28 19.17 6.93
C LEU A 330 8.76 19.54 8.33
N GLN A 331 9.72 20.47 8.45
CA GLN A 331 10.29 20.87 9.76
C GLN A 331 9.25 21.52 10.70
N GLN A 332 8.22 22.17 10.17
CA GLN A 332 7.07 22.65 10.98
C GLN A 332 6.32 21.50 11.67
N VAL A 333 6.34 20.31 11.10
CA VAL A 333 5.68 19.12 11.65
C VAL A 333 6.59 18.37 12.61
N VAL A 334 7.85 18.15 12.20
CA VAL A 334 8.76 17.20 12.87
C VAL A 334 9.86 17.87 13.71
N GLY A 335 9.99 19.19 13.62
CA GLY A 335 11.09 19.93 14.21
C GLY A 335 12.32 20.00 13.31
N PRO A 336 13.42 20.63 13.77
CA PRO A 336 14.66 20.73 13.00
C PRO A 336 15.23 19.36 12.68
N LEU A 337 15.62 19.17 11.42
CA LEU A 337 16.38 18.02 10.95
C LEU A 337 17.84 18.43 10.84
N ALA A 338 18.75 17.58 11.30
CA ALA A 338 20.19 17.86 11.44
C ALA A 338 20.87 18.26 10.13
#